data_c657635d717fd21048d04675ec06989d
#
_entry.id   c657635d717fd21048d04675ec06989d
#
_cell.length_a   1.000
_cell.length_b   1.000
_cell.length_c   1.000
_cell.angle_alpha   90.00
_cell.angle_beta   90.00
_cell.angle_gamma   90.00
#
_symmetry.space_group_name_H-M   'P 1'
#
loop_
_entity.id
_entity.type
_entity.pdbx_description
1 polymer ?
#
loop_
_entity_poly.entity_id
_entity_poly.type
_entity_poly.pdbx_seq_one_letter_code
_entity_poly.pdbx_strand_id
1 'polypeptide(L)'
;LARKIEGASRTSEKARLFADALRVADEIDLEVICRLLGSRGTPQAGAVSWPALAKAVEEVAGAPAGSLAKILDETGDIGLAVEVLLESERPIAGEAAASEERHAQMRSSAIASATGVMPVTGDGSAPTLRSLPESFAAIRGASGQRRHDLLMQLFYGTSPIAAKYIVRMLSGDVQIGLRDGLLESAIAAAFGAEVSAVRWAMTLEGDAGRVALLAKRGALAEATLHYFHPIPAMLAAPAASAADAMERLSEIAAGTIAVEDKYDGIRVQLHVADGQVALYGRDANDIPVAFPEI
;
A
#
# COMPACT_ATOMS: atom_id res chain seq x y z
N LEU A 1 1.64 10.30 -11.49
CA LEU A 1 1.61 10.97 -10.20
C LEU A 1 2.81 10.56 -9.35
N ALA A 2 2.98 9.27 -9.01
CA ALA A 2 4.02 8.77 -8.12
C ALA A 2 5.44 9.24 -8.54
N ARG A 3 5.78 9.14 -9.84
CA ARG A 3 7.06 9.64 -10.37
C ARG A 3 7.28 11.14 -10.14
N LYS A 4 6.24 11.97 -10.26
CA LYS A 4 6.35 13.41 -9.99
C LYS A 4 6.59 13.69 -8.52
N ILE A 5 5.92 12.94 -7.63
CA ILE A 5 6.07 13.07 -6.17
C ILE A 5 7.47 12.57 -5.76
N GLU A 6 7.94 11.44 -6.30
CA GLU A 6 9.28 10.90 -6.03
C GLU A 6 10.37 11.92 -6.41
N GLY A 7 10.24 12.57 -7.56
CA GLY A 7 11.22 13.55 -8.05
C GLY A 7 11.19 14.91 -7.35
N ALA A 8 10.16 15.21 -6.54
CA ALA A 8 10.09 16.46 -5.79
C ALA A 8 11.00 16.40 -4.56
N SER A 9 11.84 17.43 -4.36
CA SER A 9 12.79 17.48 -3.25
C SER A 9 12.17 17.98 -1.94
N ARG A 10 11.16 18.87 -2.02
CA ARG A 10 10.55 19.50 -0.84
C ARG A 10 9.26 18.78 -0.44
N THR A 11 9.09 18.57 0.85
CA THR A 11 7.88 17.97 1.42
C THR A 11 6.60 18.73 1.06
N SER A 12 6.67 20.08 1.08
CA SER A 12 5.54 20.92 0.68
C SER A 12 5.15 20.80 -0.78
N GLU A 13 6.13 20.58 -1.67
CA GLU A 13 5.89 20.35 -3.08
C GLU A 13 5.24 18.98 -3.32
N LYS A 14 5.70 17.93 -2.62
CA LYS A 14 5.07 16.61 -2.63
C LYS A 14 3.62 16.68 -2.21
N ALA A 15 3.33 17.37 -1.08
CA ALA A 15 1.97 17.57 -0.60
C ALA A 15 1.08 18.27 -1.63
N ARG A 16 1.60 19.33 -2.27
CA ARG A 16 0.87 20.07 -3.31
C ARG A 16 0.57 19.21 -4.52
N LEU A 17 1.58 18.50 -5.07
CA LEU A 17 1.38 17.61 -6.21
C LEU A 17 0.35 16.52 -5.93
N PHE A 18 0.34 16.02 -4.71
CA PHE A 18 -0.63 15.02 -4.31
C PHE A 18 -2.02 15.63 -4.14
N ALA A 19 -2.15 16.76 -3.45
CA ALA A 19 -3.41 17.50 -3.31
C ALA A 19 -4.03 17.86 -4.67
N ASP A 20 -3.23 18.31 -5.63
CA ASP A 20 -3.69 18.64 -6.98
C ASP A 20 -4.28 17.41 -7.69
N ALA A 21 -3.67 16.23 -7.51
CA ALA A 21 -4.19 14.98 -8.05
C ALA A 21 -5.49 14.54 -7.36
N LEU A 22 -5.58 14.68 -6.03
CA LEU A 22 -6.79 14.33 -5.29
C LEU A 22 -8.00 15.19 -5.67
N ARG A 23 -7.79 16.48 -5.98
CA ARG A 23 -8.88 17.39 -6.38
C ARG A 23 -9.59 16.96 -7.67
N VAL A 24 -8.83 16.40 -8.64
CA VAL A 24 -9.37 16.03 -9.96
C VAL A 24 -9.83 14.57 -10.01
N ALA A 25 -9.52 13.77 -9.00
CA ALA A 25 -9.94 12.39 -8.93
C ALA A 25 -11.44 12.28 -8.67
N ASP A 26 -12.11 11.34 -9.35
CA ASP A 26 -13.46 10.94 -8.95
C ASP A 26 -13.43 10.19 -7.61
N GLU A 27 -14.58 9.86 -7.04
CA GLU A 27 -14.65 9.27 -5.70
C GLU A 27 -13.99 7.89 -5.63
N ILE A 28 -14.11 7.08 -6.68
CA ILE A 28 -13.52 5.73 -6.72
C ILE A 28 -11.99 5.83 -6.80
N ASP A 29 -11.48 6.64 -7.71
CA ASP A 29 -10.03 6.84 -7.87
C ASP A 29 -9.42 7.50 -6.64
N LEU A 30 -10.12 8.47 -6.03
CA LEU A 30 -9.70 9.13 -4.79
C LEU A 30 -9.50 8.12 -3.65
N GLU A 31 -10.49 7.27 -3.44
CA GLU A 31 -10.45 6.23 -2.41
C GLU A 31 -9.28 5.27 -2.65
N VAL A 32 -9.14 4.77 -3.87
CA VAL A 32 -8.07 3.83 -4.24
C VAL A 32 -6.69 4.46 -4.14
N ILE A 33 -6.51 5.68 -4.64
CA ILE A 33 -5.23 6.39 -4.57
C ILE A 33 -4.79 6.60 -3.12
N CYS A 34 -5.68 7.10 -2.26
CA CYS A 34 -5.35 7.35 -0.86
C CYS A 34 -5.07 6.05 -0.10
N ARG A 35 -5.79 4.98 -0.40
CA ARG A 35 -5.57 3.66 0.20
C ARG A 35 -4.26 3.03 -0.25
N LEU A 36 -3.93 3.08 -1.54
CA LEU A 36 -2.70 2.49 -2.08
C LEU A 36 -1.43 3.28 -1.75
N LEU A 37 -1.51 4.60 -1.64
CA LEU A 37 -0.36 5.46 -1.35
C LEU A 37 -0.25 5.82 0.13
N GLY A 38 -1.28 5.54 0.94
CA GLY A 38 -1.26 5.70 2.39
C GLY A 38 -0.48 4.57 3.04
N SER A 39 0.44 4.91 3.96
CA SER A 39 1.33 3.95 4.61
C SER A 39 0.61 2.91 5.48
N ARG A 40 -0.65 3.15 5.83
CA ARG A 40 -1.46 2.29 6.72
C ARG A 40 -2.55 1.47 6.01
N GLY A 41 -2.81 1.73 4.74
CA GLY A 41 -3.96 1.16 4.02
C GLY A 41 -3.64 -0.06 3.17
N THR A 42 -2.40 -0.46 3.09
CA THR A 42 -1.98 -1.62 2.31
C THR A 42 -1.51 -2.76 3.22
N PRO A 43 -2.39 -3.70 3.60
CA PRO A 43 -1.99 -4.91 4.29
C PRO A 43 -1.23 -5.84 3.31
N GLN A 44 -0.09 -5.39 2.76
CA GLN A 44 0.58 -6.10 1.67
C GLN A 44 1.99 -6.54 2.00
N ALA A 45 2.60 -5.93 2.99
CA ALA A 45 3.94 -6.31 3.42
C ALA A 45 4.00 -7.80 3.80
N GLY A 46 4.78 -8.57 3.05
CA GLY A 46 5.02 -9.97 3.32
C GLY A 46 4.14 -10.99 2.55
N ALA A 47 3.17 -10.53 1.74
CA ALA A 47 2.31 -11.45 0.99
C ALA A 47 3.01 -12.18 -0.16
N VAL A 48 4.06 -11.58 -0.74
CA VAL A 48 4.79 -12.14 -1.87
C VAL A 48 6.27 -12.30 -1.52
N SER A 49 6.77 -13.52 -1.57
CA SER A 49 8.20 -13.76 -1.37
C SER A 49 9.03 -13.23 -2.54
N TRP A 50 10.24 -12.76 -2.25
CA TRP A 50 11.18 -12.30 -3.27
C TRP A 50 11.35 -13.28 -4.43
N PRO A 51 11.59 -14.62 -4.20
CA PRO A 51 11.75 -15.54 -5.31
C PRO A 51 10.53 -15.66 -6.22
N ALA A 52 9.33 -15.59 -5.67
CA ALA A 52 8.10 -15.64 -6.47
C ALA A 52 7.91 -14.39 -7.33
N LEU A 53 8.23 -13.21 -6.77
CA LEU A 53 8.18 -11.94 -7.48
C LEU A 53 9.22 -11.89 -8.60
N ALA A 54 10.47 -12.21 -8.28
CA ALA A 54 11.58 -12.19 -9.23
C ALA A 54 11.30 -13.12 -10.41
N LYS A 55 10.88 -14.35 -10.13
CA LYS A 55 10.52 -15.32 -11.17
C LYS A 55 9.44 -14.78 -12.11
N ALA A 56 8.35 -14.21 -11.58
CA ALA A 56 7.25 -13.70 -12.40
C ALA A 56 7.69 -12.51 -13.28
N VAL A 57 8.46 -11.57 -12.73
CA VAL A 57 8.95 -10.40 -13.46
C VAL A 57 9.96 -10.80 -14.54
N GLU A 58 10.89 -11.71 -14.24
CA GLU A 58 11.87 -12.22 -15.20
C GLU A 58 11.19 -12.98 -16.36
N GLU A 59 10.18 -13.79 -16.07
CA GLU A 59 9.40 -14.47 -17.10
C GLU A 59 8.61 -13.49 -17.98
N VAL A 60 8.00 -12.44 -17.40
CA VAL A 60 7.31 -11.39 -18.18
C VAL A 60 8.29 -10.62 -19.06
N ALA A 61 9.50 -10.33 -18.56
CA ALA A 61 10.55 -9.69 -19.33
C ALA A 61 11.16 -10.60 -20.42
N GLY A 62 11.03 -11.93 -20.26
CA GLY A 62 11.76 -12.89 -21.10
C GLY A 62 13.24 -12.96 -20.72
N ALA A 63 13.61 -12.52 -19.53
CA ALA A 63 14.97 -12.43 -19.04
C ALA A 63 15.43 -13.75 -18.38
N PRO A 64 16.74 -14.06 -18.38
CA PRO A 64 17.28 -15.20 -17.66
C PRO A 64 17.03 -15.09 -16.15
N ALA A 65 16.90 -16.26 -15.49
CA ALA A 65 16.76 -16.31 -14.04
C ALA A 65 17.97 -15.66 -13.33
N GLY A 66 17.71 -14.83 -12.33
CA GLY A 66 18.71 -14.07 -11.59
C GLY A 66 19.07 -12.70 -12.21
N SER A 67 18.48 -12.33 -13.35
CA SER A 67 18.67 -11.01 -13.95
C SER A 67 18.20 -9.88 -13.05
N LEU A 68 17.01 -10.04 -12.43
CA LEU A 68 16.45 -9.04 -11.53
C LEU A 68 17.32 -8.85 -10.28
N ALA A 69 17.89 -9.94 -9.74
CA ALA A 69 18.77 -9.87 -8.58
C ALA A 69 20.03 -9.05 -8.85
N LYS A 70 20.65 -9.23 -10.01
CA LYS A 70 21.84 -8.44 -10.42
C LYS A 70 21.53 -6.96 -10.49
N ILE A 71 20.43 -6.58 -11.15
CA ILE A 71 20.03 -5.18 -11.27
C ILE A 71 19.66 -4.60 -9.88
N LEU A 72 19.05 -5.42 -9.00
CA LEU A 72 18.76 -5.00 -7.63
C LEU A 72 20.06 -4.71 -6.83
N ASP A 73 21.08 -5.57 -6.97
CA ASP A 73 22.38 -5.36 -6.32
C ASP A 73 23.06 -4.05 -6.80
N GLU A 74 22.87 -3.69 -8.07
CA GLU A 74 23.42 -2.45 -8.65
C GLU A 74 22.63 -1.21 -8.26
N THR A 75 21.29 -1.31 -8.19
CA THR A 75 20.40 -0.16 -7.98
C THR A 75 20.04 0.06 -6.52
N GLY A 76 20.08 -0.98 -5.71
CA GLY A 76 19.64 -0.95 -4.30
C GLY A 76 18.13 -0.73 -4.12
N ASP A 77 17.32 -0.75 -5.21
CA ASP A 77 15.90 -0.45 -5.20
C ASP A 77 15.12 -1.45 -6.07
N ILE A 78 14.22 -2.20 -5.45
CA ILE A 78 13.42 -3.23 -6.13
C ILE A 78 12.55 -2.66 -7.27
N GLY A 79 11.98 -1.47 -7.06
CA GLY A 79 11.14 -0.82 -8.06
C GLY A 79 11.95 -0.39 -9.26
N LEU A 80 13.12 0.22 -9.02
CA LEU A 80 14.02 0.63 -10.08
C LEU A 80 14.59 -0.58 -10.84
N ALA A 81 14.92 -1.66 -10.13
CA ALA A 81 15.40 -2.89 -10.77
C ALA A 81 14.34 -3.47 -11.73
N VAL A 82 13.07 -3.50 -11.33
CA VAL A 82 11.97 -3.95 -12.19
C VAL A 82 11.75 -3.00 -13.38
N GLU A 83 11.81 -1.67 -13.17
CA GLU A 83 11.71 -0.68 -14.25
C GLU A 83 12.80 -0.92 -15.29
N VAL A 84 14.06 -1.02 -14.87
CA VAL A 84 15.23 -1.24 -15.75
C VAL A 84 15.12 -2.57 -16.50
N LEU A 85 14.78 -3.66 -15.82
CA LEU A 85 14.65 -4.97 -16.46
C LEU A 85 13.59 -4.97 -17.57
N LEU A 86 12.41 -4.42 -17.28
CA LEU A 86 11.30 -4.35 -18.24
C LEU A 86 11.55 -3.34 -19.39
N GLU A 87 12.44 -2.34 -19.19
CA GLU A 87 12.87 -1.43 -20.25
C GLU A 87 13.91 -2.07 -21.17
N SER A 88 14.87 -2.83 -20.62
CA SER A 88 15.97 -3.41 -21.38
C SER A 88 15.54 -4.55 -22.31
N GLU A 89 14.51 -5.30 -21.94
CA GLU A 89 14.01 -6.45 -22.69
C GLU A 89 12.81 -6.12 -23.61
N ARG A 90 12.49 -4.85 -23.80
CA ARG A 90 11.46 -4.45 -24.78
C ARG A 90 11.99 -4.75 -26.19
N PRO A 91 11.27 -5.55 -27.02
CA PRO A 91 11.69 -5.80 -28.39
C PRO A 91 11.80 -4.48 -29.15
N ILE A 92 12.95 -4.25 -29.79
CA ILE A 92 13.13 -3.18 -30.77
C ILE A 92 12.10 -3.41 -31.88
N ALA A 93 11.47 -2.35 -32.39
CA ALA A 93 10.27 -2.33 -33.25
C ALA A 93 10.28 -3.20 -34.55
N GLY A 94 11.12 -4.21 -34.67
CA GLY A 94 11.17 -5.19 -35.75
C GLY A 94 10.90 -6.65 -35.33
N GLU A 95 10.89 -6.94 -34.02
CA GLU A 95 10.66 -8.29 -33.48
C GLU A 95 9.29 -8.44 -32.81
N ALA A 96 8.43 -7.44 -32.96
CA ALA A 96 7.11 -7.37 -32.32
C ALA A 96 6.20 -8.58 -32.68
N ALA A 97 6.25 -9.10 -33.90
CA ALA A 97 5.41 -10.21 -34.33
C ALA A 97 5.74 -11.54 -33.63
N ALA A 98 7.02 -11.86 -33.43
CA ALA A 98 7.42 -13.07 -32.71
C ALA A 98 7.20 -12.96 -31.19
N SER A 99 7.19 -11.73 -30.66
CA SER A 99 6.82 -11.42 -29.29
C SER A 99 5.31 -11.55 -29.10
N GLU A 100 4.49 -11.06 -30.03
CA GLU A 100 3.02 -11.18 -29.98
C GLU A 100 2.55 -12.65 -30.06
N GLU A 101 3.20 -13.50 -30.86
CA GLU A 101 2.86 -14.93 -30.91
C GLU A 101 3.22 -15.64 -29.60
N ARG A 102 4.40 -15.39 -29.03
CA ARG A 102 4.78 -15.91 -27.70
C ARG A 102 3.82 -15.41 -26.61
N HIS A 103 3.43 -14.17 -26.67
CA HIS A 103 2.46 -13.53 -25.78
C HIS A 103 1.04 -14.09 -25.95
N ALA A 104 0.60 -14.41 -27.17
CA ALA A 104 -0.67 -15.06 -27.43
C ALA A 104 -0.70 -16.49 -26.89
N GLN A 105 0.42 -17.21 -26.98
CA GLN A 105 0.59 -18.57 -26.48
C GLN A 105 0.63 -18.62 -24.94
N MET A 106 1.25 -17.63 -24.29
CA MET A 106 1.21 -17.44 -22.83
C MET A 106 -0.20 -17.09 -22.34
N ARG A 107 -0.93 -16.20 -23.05
CA ARG A 107 -2.34 -15.90 -22.76
C ARG A 107 -3.21 -17.15 -22.83
N SER A 108 -3.06 -17.94 -23.86
CA SER A 108 -3.83 -19.18 -24.07
C SER A 108 -3.54 -20.22 -22.99
N SER A 109 -2.29 -20.35 -22.55
CA SER A 109 -1.88 -21.25 -21.46
C SER A 109 -2.40 -20.79 -20.10
N ALA A 110 -2.33 -19.49 -19.79
CA ALA A 110 -2.83 -18.93 -18.53
C ALA A 110 -4.36 -19.01 -18.43
N ILE A 111 -5.08 -18.83 -19.55
CA ILE A 111 -6.54 -18.97 -19.62
C ILE A 111 -6.94 -20.47 -19.49
N ALA A 112 -6.19 -21.39 -20.06
CA ALA A 112 -6.47 -22.82 -19.98
C ALA A 112 -6.26 -23.42 -18.58
N SER A 113 -5.37 -22.85 -17.77
CA SER A 113 -5.16 -23.26 -16.36
C SER A 113 -6.20 -22.69 -15.39
N ALA A 114 -6.99 -21.73 -15.81
CA ALA A 114 -7.89 -20.94 -14.96
C ALA A 114 -9.34 -21.42 -14.99
N THR A 115 -9.60 -22.72 -15.06
CA THR A 115 -10.95 -23.26 -14.89
C THR A 115 -11.44 -23.01 -13.45
N GLY A 116 -12.10 -21.87 -13.24
CA GLY A 116 -12.90 -21.64 -12.03
C GLY A 116 -12.82 -20.27 -11.35
N VAL A 117 -11.96 -19.35 -11.77
CA VAL A 117 -11.91 -17.99 -11.16
C VAL A 117 -11.75 -16.95 -12.27
N MET A 118 -12.60 -15.91 -12.24
CA MET A 118 -12.56 -14.77 -13.16
C MET A 118 -11.15 -14.16 -13.20
N PRO A 119 -10.61 -13.84 -14.39
CA PRO A 119 -9.34 -13.12 -14.50
C PRO A 119 -9.46 -11.75 -13.85
N VAL A 120 -8.39 -11.27 -13.26
CA VAL A 120 -8.29 -9.97 -12.58
C VAL A 120 -8.58 -8.80 -13.54
N THR A 121 -8.35 -8.99 -14.85
CA THR A 121 -8.90 -8.22 -15.95
C THR A 121 -9.33 -9.21 -17.04
N GLY A 122 -10.63 -9.28 -17.31
CA GLY A 122 -11.23 -10.33 -18.17
C GLY A 122 -10.81 -10.32 -19.64
N ASP A 123 -10.01 -9.35 -20.09
CA ASP A 123 -9.63 -9.11 -21.48
C ASP A 123 -8.11 -9.14 -21.74
N GLY A 124 -7.30 -9.45 -20.71
CA GLY A 124 -5.83 -9.45 -20.83
C GLY A 124 -5.21 -8.05 -20.96
N SER A 125 -5.95 -6.99 -20.61
CA SER A 125 -5.43 -5.63 -20.55
C SER A 125 -4.53 -5.42 -19.33
N ALA A 126 -3.67 -4.39 -19.42
CA ALA A 126 -2.85 -3.96 -18.27
C ALA A 126 -3.74 -3.59 -17.07
N PRO A 127 -3.28 -3.81 -15.83
CA PRO A 127 -4.06 -3.47 -14.65
C PRO A 127 -4.34 -1.96 -14.60
N THR A 128 -5.56 -1.62 -14.25
CA THR A 128 -5.98 -0.23 -13.99
C THR A 128 -5.78 0.09 -12.52
N LEU A 129 -5.74 1.38 -12.17
CA LEU A 129 -5.69 1.81 -10.77
C LEU A 129 -6.80 1.14 -9.93
N ARG A 130 -8.01 1.05 -10.48
CA ARG A 130 -9.20 0.49 -9.78
C ARG A 130 -9.13 -1.02 -9.57
N SER A 131 -8.43 -1.75 -10.44
CA SER A 131 -8.28 -3.21 -10.32
C SER A 131 -7.14 -3.63 -9.39
N LEU A 132 -6.22 -2.73 -9.01
CA LEU A 132 -5.07 -3.07 -8.16
C LEU A 132 -5.45 -3.64 -6.79
N PRO A 133 -6.43 -3.08 -6.03
CA PRO A 133 -6.79 -3.64 -4.73
C PRO A 133 -7.27 -5.10 -4.81
N GLU A 134 -8.10 -5.42 -5.81
CA GLU A 134 -8.60 -6.77 -6.05
C GLU A 134 -7.46 -7.71 -6.48
N SER A 135 -6.58 -7.24 -7.37
CA SER A 135 -5.40 -7.98 -7.81
C SER A 135 -4.51 -8.34 -6.62
N PHE A 136 -4.24 -7.39 -5.75
CA PHE A 136 -3.44 -7.61 -4.55
C PHE A 136 -4.12 -8.57 -3.56
N ALA A 137 -5.43 -8.47 -3.38
CA ALA A 137 -6.20 -9.39 -2.54
C ALA A 137 -6.15 -10.83 -3.09
N ALA A 138 -6.33 -10.99 -4.40
CA ALA A 138 -6.23 -12.30 -5.07
C ALA A 138 -4.84 -12.94 -4.92
N ILE A 139 -3.76 -12.15 -5.11
CA ILE A 139 -2.38 -12.62 -4.94
C ILE A 139 -2.11 -13.05 -3.49
N ARG A 140 -2.62 -12.32 -2.49
CA ARG A 140 -2.49 -12.70 -1.07
C ARG A 140 -3.18 -14.01 -0.75
N GLY A 141 -4.40 -14.20 -1.24
CA GLY A 141 -5.18 -15.41 -1.01
C GLY A 141 -4.69 -16.65 -1.77
N ALA A 142 -3.77 -16.48 -2.73
CA ALA A 142 -3.26 -17.57 -3.55
C ALA A 142 -1.92 -18.13 -3.04
N SER A 143 -1.59 -19.34 -3.47
CA SER A 143 -0.29 -19.98 -3.22
C SER A 143 0.19 -20.75 -4.44
N GLY A 144 1.47 -21.18 -4.45
CA GLY A 144 2.05 -22.01 -5.50
C GLY A 144 1.86 -21.42 -6.91
N GLN A 145 1.48 -22.29 -7.86
CA GLN A 145 1.32 -21.90 -9.28
C GLN A 145 0.26 -20.81 -9.47
N ARG A 146 -0.85 -20.88 -8.72
CA ARG A 146 -1.91 -19.86 -8.82
C ARG A 146 -1.42 -18.45 -8.50
N ARG A 147 -0.59 -18.29 -7.46
CA ARG A 147 0.03 -17.00 -7.12
C ARG A 147 0.97 -16.53 -8.22
N HIS A 148 1.75 -17.44 -8.79
CA HIS A 148 2.65 -17.14 -9.90
C HIS A 148 1.87 -16.61 -11.12
N ASP A 149 0.79 -17.29 -11.52
CA ASP A 149 -0.04 -16.88 -12.65
C ASP A 149 -0.67 -15.49 -12.43
N LEU A 150 -1.12 -15.17 -11.22
CA LEU A 150 -1.64 -13.85 -10.87
C LEU A 150 -0.58 -12.75 -10.92
N LEU A 151 0.65 -13.05 -10.49
CA LEU A 151 1.78 -12.11 -10.62
C LEU A 151 2.13 -11.89 -12.09
N MET A 152 2.16 -12.93 -12.91
CA MET A 152 2.38 -12.82 -14.34
C MET A 152 1.30 -11.92 -14.99
N GLN A 153 0.03 -12.13 -14.67
CA GLN A 153 -1.08 -11.30 -15.15
C GLN A 153 -0.94 -9.84 -14.72
N LEU A 154 -0.51 -9.59 -13.49
CA LEU A 154 -0.35 -8.23 -12.95
C LEU A 154 0.73 -7.44 -13.70
N PHE A 155 1.86 -8.08 -14.03
CA PHE A 155 2.97 -7.40 -14.71
C PHE A 155 2.85 -7.43 -16.23
N TYR A 156 2.08 -8.38 -16.77
CA TYR A 156 1.90 -8.52 -18.21
C TYR A 156 1.22 -7.26 -18.80
N GLY A 157 1.82 -6.69 -19.84
CA GLY A 157 1.32 -5.47 -20.50
C GLY A 157 1.44 -4.19 -19.65
N THR A 158 1.90 -4.29 -18.42
CA THR A 158 2.16 -3.12 -17.55
C THR A 158 3.40 -2.37 -18.05
N SER A 159 3.31 -1.04 -18.08
CA SER A 159 4.48 -0.23 -18.44
C SER A 159 5.58 -0.34 -17.37
N PRO A 160 6.87 -0.27 -17.72
CA PRO A 160 7.98 -0.37 -16.77
C PRO A 160 7.83 0.57 -15.56
N ILE A 161 7.45 1.82 -15.82
CA ILE A 161 7.19 2.80 -14.75
C ILE A 161 6.02 2.42 -13.83
N ALA A 162 4.96 1.81 -14.35
CA ALA A 162 3.86 1.34 -13.52
C ALA A 162 4.26 0.11 -12.71
N ALA A 163 4.99 -0.83 -13.32
CA ALA A 163 5.52 -2.01 -12.65
C ALA A 163 6.45 -1.65 -11.47
N LYS A 164 7.29 -0.61 -11.60
CA LYS A 164 8.08 -0.04 -10.52
C LYS A 164 7.25 0.23 -9.26
N TYR A 165 6.14 0.97 -9.41
CA TYR A 165 5.32 1.33 -8.26
C TYR A 165 4.45 0.18 -7.77
N ILE A 166 3.99 -0.69 -8.67
CA ILE A 166 3.24 -1.90 -8.30
C ILE A 166 4.10 -2.83 -7.43
N VAL A 167 5.35 -3.07 -7.81
CA VAL A 167 6.24 -3.93 -7.02
C VAL A 167 6.56 -3.31 -5.65
N ARG A 168 6.76 -2.01 -5.58
CA ARG A 168 6.96 -1.29 -4.32
C ARG A 168 5.72 -1.37 -3.42
N MET A 169 4.50 -1.26 -3.98
CA MET A 169 3.25 -1.48 -3.24
C MET A 169 3.16 -2.92 -2.71
N LEU A 170 3.49 -3.93 -3.52
CA LEU A 170 3.52 -5.35 -3.10
C LEU A 170 4.56 -5.62 -2.02
N SER A 171 5.67 -4.87 -2.00
CA SER A 171 6.72 -4.97 -0.98
C SER A 171 6.39 -4.20 0.30
N GLY A 172 5.28 -3.44 0.32
CA GLY A 172 4.83 -2.67 1.49
C GLY A 172 5.52 -1.31 1.68
N ASP A 173 6.36 -0.88 0.75
CA ASP A 173 7.01 0.43 0.78
C ASP A 173 7.02 1.09 -0.60
N VAL A 174 6.12 2.02 -0.81
CA VAL A 174 5.97 2.73 -2.09
C VAL A 174 7.16 3.67 -2.39
N GLN A 175 7.93 4.04 -1.38
CA GLN A 175 9.16 4.85 -1.45
C GLN A 175 9.03 6.21 -2.18
N ILE A 176 7.84 6.80 -2.19
CA ILE A 176 7.61 8.13 -2.76
C ILE A 176 7.75 9.24 -1.71
N GLY A 177 8.04 8.87 -0.47
CA GLY A 177 8.19 9.80 0.65
C GLY A 177 6.87 10.42 1.14
N LEU A 178 5.75 9.76 0.85
CA LEU A 178 4.46 10.08 1.47
C LEU A 178 4.36 9.35 2.81
N ARG A 179 4.77 10.03 3.88
CA ARG A 179 4.49 9.57 5.25
C ARG A 179 3.09 10.04 5.66
N ASP A 180 2.51 9.43 6.69
CA ASP A 180 1.14 9.71 7.16
C ASP A 180 0.84 11.21 7.30
N GLY A 181 1.70 11.99 7.94
CA GLY A 181 1.50 13.43 8.11
C GLY A 181 1.49 14.21 6.79
N LEU A 182 2.17 13.71 5.74
CA LEU A 182 2.13 14.34 4.42
C LEU A 182 0.83 14.01 3.68
N LEU A 183 0.34 12.78 3.80
CA LEU A 183 -0.95 12.37 3.26
C LEU A 183 -2.10 13.17 3.91
N GLU A 184 -2.09 13.28 5.25
CA GLU A 184 -3.04 14.12 6.00
C GLU A 184 -3.05 15.57 5.50
N SER A 185 -1.86 16.15 5.35
CA SER A 185 -1.70 17.52 4.84
C SER A 185 -2.17 17.67 3.40
N ALA A 186 -1.95 16.68 2.56
CA ALA A 186 -2.39 16.70 1.17
C ALA A 186 -3.92 16.58 1.05
N ILE A 187 -4.56 15.72 1.83
CA ILE A 187 -6.03 15.60 1.89
C ILE A 187 -6.63 16.92 2.39
N ALA A 188 -6.10 17.49 3.47
CA ALA A 188 -6.55 18.77 4.00
C ALA A 188 -6.45 19.88 2.96
N ALA A 189 -5.30 20.01 2.28
CA ALA A 189 -5.08 21.01 1.23
C ALA A 189 -5.94 20.77 -0.03
N ALA A 190 -6.24 19.50 -0.36
CA ALA A 190 -7.09 19.18 -1.50
C ALA A 190 -8.52 19.68 -1.33
N PHE A 191 -9.08 19.57 -0.13
CA PHE A 191 -10.49 19.81 0.14
C PHE A 191 -10.77 20.97 1.09
N GLY A 192 -9.74 21.78 1.43
CA GLY A 192 -9.90 22.95 2.27
C GLY A 192 -10.27 22.62 3.72
N ALA A 193 -9.81 21.48 4.23
CA ALA A 193 -10.07 21.05 5.59
C ALA A 193 -8.91 21.38 6.53
N GLU A 194 -9.17 21.41 7.84
CA GLU A 194 -8.14 21.53 8.85
C GLU A 194 -7.37 20.22 8.98
N VAL A 195 -6.03 20.27 9.03
CA VAL A 195 -5.16 19.07 9.15
C VAL A 195 -5.49 18.27 10.42
N SER A 196 -5.82 18.94 11.51
CA SER A 196 -6.23 18.30 12.76
C SER A 196 -7.51 17.48 12.63
N ALA A 197 -8.49 17.96 11.86
CA ALA A 197 -9.72 17.25 11.58
C ALA A 197 -9.47 16.02 10.71
N VAL A 198 -8.61 16.13 9.67
CA VAL A 198 -8.21 14.99 8.84
C VAL A 198 -7.48 13.95 9.69
N ARG A 199 -6.54 14.37 10.54
CA ARG A 199 -5.79 13.45 11.44
C ARG A 199 -6.72 12.72 12.40
N TRP A 200 -7.68 13.43 12.98
CA TRP A 200 -8.67 12.83 13.86
C TRP A 200 -9.52 11.78 13.13
N ALA A 201 -10.02 12.13 11.93
CA ALA A 201 -10.75 11.19 11.08
C ALA A 201 -9.89 9.97 10.70
N MET A 202 -8.60 10.17 10.36
CA MET A 202 -7.65 9.07 10.09
C MET A 202 -7.47 8.13 11.28
N THR A 203 -7.52 8.68 12.50
CA THR A 203 -7.44 7.86 13.71
C THR A 203 -8.70 7.02 13.89
N LEU A 204 -9.88 7.56 13.63
CA LEU A 204 -11.15 6.86 13.81
C LEU A 204 -11.41 5.84 12.70
N GLU A 205 -11.29 6.26 11.45
CA GLU A 205 -11.63 5.43 10.28
C GLU A 205 -10.60 4.31 10.02
N GLY A 206 -9.32 4.54 10.33
CA GLY A 206 -8.24 3.62 10.00
C GLY A 206 -7.99 3.42 8.48
N ASP A 207 -8.72 4.13 7.62
CA ASP A 207 -8.68 4.00 6.15
C ASP A 207 -8.55 5.37 5.49
N ALA A 208 -7.43 5.63 4.85
CA ALA A 208 -7.15 6.91 4.20
C ALA A 208 -8.08 7.21 3.01
N GLY A 209 -8.57 6.19 2.32
CA GLY A 209 -9.52 6.36 1.22
C GLY A 209 -10.86 6.90 1.72
N ARG A 210 -11.40 6.31 2.79
CA ARG A 210 -12.63 6.80 3.43
C ARG A 210 -12.49 8.23 3.95
N VAL A 211 -11.37 8.54 4.61
CA VAL A 211 -11.10 9.90 5.10
C VAL A 211 -11.03 10.92 3.96
N ALA A 212 -10.41 10.57 2.84
CA ALA A 212 -10.38 11.43 1.67
C ALA A 212 -11.79 11.68 1.08
N LEU A 213 -12.67 10.67 1.08
CA LEU A 213 -14.07 10.84 0.68
C LEU A 213 -14.85 11.74 1.66
N LEU A 214 -14.68 11.54 2.97
CA LEU A 214 -15.30 12.40 3.98
C LEU A 214 -14.82 13.85 3.83
N ALA A 215 -13.51 14.06 3.61
CA ALA A 215 -12.96 15.38 3.37
C ALA A 215 -13.54 16.05 2.10
N LYS A 216 -13.64 15.30 1.00
CA LYS A 216 -14.23 15.78 -0.25
C LYS A 216 -15.69 16.21 -0.09
N ARG A 217 -16.44 15.51 0.76
CA ARG A 217 -17.86 15.79 1.05
C ARG A 217 -18.08 16.83 2.16
N GLY A 218 -17.02 17.32 2.80
CA GLY A 218 -17.12 18.22 3.95
C GLY A 218 -17.67 17.54 5.21
N ALA A 219 -17.56 16.22 5.32
CA ALA A 219 -18.20 15.37 6.33
C ALA A 219 -17.19 14.73 7.30
N LEU A 220 -16.02 15.33 7.52
CA LEU A 220 -14.99 14.78 8.44
C LEU A 220 -15.49 14.59 9.87
N ALA A 221 -16.49 15.35 10.31
CA ALA A 221 -17.11 15.20 11.63
C ALA A 221 -17.94 13.91 11.77
N GLU A 222 -18.26 13.23 10.66
CA GLU A 222 -18.99 11.97 10.63
C GLU A 222 -18.05 10.75 10.78
N ALA A 223 -16.73 10.97 10.83
CA ALA A 223 -15.75 9.91 11.01
C ALA A 223 -16.03 9.15 12.32
N THR A 224 -16.03 7.82 12.25
CA THR A 224 -16.33 6.94 13.36
C THR A 224 -15.43 5.71 13.38
N LEU A 225 -15.42 5.00 14.51
CA LEU A 225 -14.68 3.76 14.64
C LEU A 225 -15.37 2.62 13.88
N HIS A 226 -14.57 1.84 13.20
CA HIS A 226 -15.03 0.63 12.50
C HIS A 226 -14.38 -0.62 13.10
N TYR A 227 -15.20 -1.65 13.33
CA TYR A 227 -14.67 -2.96 13.67
C TYR A 227 -13.77 -3.47 12.55
N PHE A 228 -12.72 -4.19 12.95
CA PHE A 228 -11.71 -4.76 12.05
C PHE A 228 -10.84 -3.73 11.28
N HIS A 229 -10.94 -2.45 11.69
CA HIS A 229 -10.01 -1.39 11.29
C HIS A 229 -9.22 -0.93 12.54
N PRO A 230 -8.00 -1.41 12.74
CA PRO A 230 -7.25 -1.13 13.97
C PRO A 230 -6.80 0.33 14.05
N ILE A 231 -6.90 0.90 15.25
CA ILE A 231 -6.43 2.25 15.54
C ILE A 231 -4.91 2.22 15.66
N PRO A 232 -4.20 3.15 15.01
CA PRO A 232 -2.75 3.25 15.16
C PRO A 232 -2.34 3.57 16.59
N ALA A 233 -1.32 2.88 17.08
CA ALA A 233 -0.77 3.13 18.40
C ALA A 233 -0.01 4.46 18.44
N MET A 234 -0.32 5.34 19.40
CA MET A 234 0.53 6.46 19.73
C MET A 234 1.77 5.96 20.50
N LEU A 235 2.92 6.53 20.17
CA LEU A 235 4.16 6.31 20.92
C LEU A 235 4.30 7.39 21.99
N ALA A 236 4.60 6.96 23.22
CA ALA A 236 4.94 7.89 24.29
C ALA A 236 6.29 8.57 24.01
N ALA A 237 6.38 9.86 24.26
CA ALA A 237 7.64 10.57 24.23
C ALA A 237 8.47 10.21 25.47
N PRO A 238 9.78 9.93 25.35
CA PRO A 238 10.62 9.70 26.50
C PRO A 238 10.84 10.99 27.29
N ALA A 239 10.94 10.88 28.62
CA ALA A 239 11.32 11.97 29.49
C ALA A 239 12.61 11.59 30.24
N ALA A 240 13.46 12.59 30.53
CA ALA A 240 14.71 12.39 31.22
C ALA A 240 14.53 12.10 32.73
N SER A 241 13.44 12.59 33.31
CA SER A 241 13.06 12.39 34.70
C SER A 241 11.56 12.59 34.90
N ALA A 242 11.07 12.22 36.08
CA ALA A 242 9.69 12.50 36.46
C ALA A 242 9.40 14.02 36.49
N ALA A 243 10.37 14.84 36.92
CA ALA A 243 10.23 16.28 36.89
C ALA A 243 10.10 16.85 35.49
N ASP A 244 10.93 16.41 34.55
CA ASP A 244 10.83 16.75 33.12
C ASP A 244 9.46 16.34 32.53
N ALA A 245 8.98 15.13 32.85
CA ALA A 245 7.67 14.67 32.42
C ALA A 245 6.55 15.54 32.97
N MET A 246 6.59 15.90 34.23
CA MET A 246 5.61 16.74 34.90
C MET A 246 5.58 18.16 34.32
N GLU A 247 6.74 18.76 34.05
CA GLU A 247 6.84 20.08 33.41
C GLU A 247 6.17 20.08 32.03
N ARG A 248 6.55 19.16 31.16
CA ARG A 248 5.96 19.04 29.79
C ARG A 248 4.46 18.76 29.81
N LEU A 249 3.99 17.89 30.71
CA LEU A 249 2.59 17.58 30.80
C LEU A 249 1.77 18.74 31.35
N SER A 250 2.32 19.55 32.26
CA SER A 250 1.64 20.73 32.78
C SER A 250 1.41 21.82 31.72
N GLU A 251 2.26 21.90 30.72
CA GLU A 251 2.08 22.81 29.56
C GLU A 251 0.92 22.40 28.65
N ILE A 252 0.63 21.10 28.57
CA ILE A 252 -0.37 20.53 27.64
C ILE A 252 -1.72 20.29 28.32
N ALA A 253 -1.70 19.86 29.57
CA ALA A 253 -2.87 19.46 30.34
C ALA A 253 -3.12 20.41 31.51
N ALA A 254 -4.18 21.17 31.42
CA ALA A 254 -4.66 22.02 32.55
C ALA A 254 -5.40 21.17 33.62
N GLY A 255 -4.83 20.04 34.05
CA GLY A 255 -5.59 19.14 34.94
C GLY A 255 -4.78 18.04 35.57
N THR A 256 -5.45 16.99 35.97
CA THR A 256 -4.89 15.82 36.64
C THR A 256 -4.05 14.98 35.67
N ILE A 257 -2.83 14.64 36.08
CA ILE A 257 -1.93 13.75 35.35
C ILE A 257 -2.16 12.31 35.86
N ALA A 258 -2.42 11.38 34.95
CA ALA A 258 -2.50 9.98 35.27
C ALA A 258 -1.10 9.36 35.31
N VAL A 259 -0.83 8.56 36.34
CA VAL A 259 0.40 7.79 36.48
C VAL A 259 0.02 6.31 36.50
N GLU A 260 0.63 5.53 35.63
CA GLU A 260 0.32 4.10 35.44
C GLU A 260 1.61 3.29 35.46
N ASP A 261 1.51 2.04 35.87
CA ASP A 261 2.60 1.06 35.72
C ASP A 261 2.77 0.71 34.24
N LYS A 262 4.04 0.62 33.82
CA LYS A 262 4.36 0.12 32.49
C LYS A 262 4.43 -1.40 32.51
N TYR A 263 3.41 -2.06 31.97
CA TYR A 263 3.43 -3.51 31.81
C TYR A 263 4.44 -3.92 30.74
N ASP A 264 5.17 -4.99 31.01
CA ASP A 264 6.01 -5.65 30.01
C ASP A 264 5.18 -6.73 29.30
N GLY A 265 5.01 -6.61 28.00
CA GLY A 265 4.17 -7.51 27.24
C GLY A 265 3.92 -7.03 25.81
N ILE A 266 3.03 -7.72 25.14
CA ILE A 266 2.61 -7.40 23.77
C ILE A 266 1.34 -6.55 23.81
N ARG A 267 1.38 -5.39 23.17
CA ARG A 267 0.17 -4.59 22.97
C ARG A 267 -0.70 -5.21 21.89
N VAL A 268 -1.96 -5.44 22.20
CA VAL A 268 -2.96 -6.02 21.31
C VAL A 268 -4.20 -5.14 21.28
N GLN A 269 -4.82 -5.01 20.10
CA GLN A 269 -6.19 -4.55 19.94
C GLN A 269 -7.05 -5.77 19.63
N LEU A 270 -8.07 -5.99 20.44
CA LEU A 270 -9.08 -7.04 20.23
C LEU A 270 -10.34 -6.41 19.65
N HIS A 271 -10.75 -6.87 18.47
CA HIS A 271 -12.02 -6.50 17.85
C HIS A 271 -12.95 -7.70 17.85
N VAL A 272 -14.14 -7.51 18.39
CA VAL A 272 -15.18 -8.54 18.43
C VAL A 272 -16.48 -7.94 17.92
N ALA A 273 -17.02 -8.47 16.84
CA ALA A 273 -18.30 -8.07 16.27
C ALA A 273 -18.89 -9.20 15.43
N ASP A 274 -20.20 -9.38 15.51
CA ASP A 274 -20.97 -10.34 14.68
C ASP A 274 -20.41 -11.77 14.69
N GLY A 275 -19.90 -12.22 15.84
CA GLY A 275 -19.30 -13.54 16.01
C GLY A 275 -17.91 -13.70 15.39
N GLN A 276 -17.33 -12.62 14.89
CA GLN A 276 -15.94 -12.57 14.39
C GLN A 276 -15.03 -11.98 15.45
N VAL A 277 -13.81 -12.50 15.54
CA VAL A 277 -12.75 -12.03 16.42
C VAL A 277 -11.52 -11.72 15.60
N ALA A 278 -10.91 -10.57 15.83
CA ALA A 278 -9.62 -10.22 15.23
C ALA A 278 -8.70 -9.58 16.25
N LEU A 279 -7.42 -9.95 16.18
CA LEU A 279 -6.35 -9.45 17.05
C LEU A 279 -5.34 -8.70 16.20
N TYR A 280 -5.02 -7.47 16.61
CA TYR A 280 -4.05 -6.64 15.92
C TYR A 280 -2.90 -6.28 16.84
N GLY A 281 -1.69 -6.45 16.36
CA GLY A 281 -0.47 -6.05 17.05
C GLY A 281 -0.25 -4.53 17.05
N ARG A 282 0.90 -4.12 17.57
CA ARG A 282 1.30 -2.72 17.67
C ARG A 282 1.29 -1.98 16.33
N ASP A 283 1.66 -2.66 15.26
CA ASP A 283 1.79 -2.10 13.91
C ASP A 283 0.50 -2.28 13.09
N ALA A 284 -0.63 -2.54 13.77
CA ALA A 284 -1.93 -2.81 13.17
C ALA A 284 -1.97 -4.03 12.24
N ASN A 285 -0.97 -4.91 12.33
CA ASN A 285 -0.95 -6.19 11.62
C ASN A 285 -1.81 -7.22 12.38
N ASP A 286 -2.52 -8.04 11.61
CA ASP A 286 -3.28 -9.17 12.13
C ASP A 286 -2.34 -10.24 12.73
N ILE A 287 -2.66 -10.70 13.96
CA ILE A 287 -1.88 -11.72 14.69
C ILE A 287 -2.74 -12.90 15.14
N PRO A 288 -3.52 -13.53 14.26
CA PRO A 288 -4.54 -14.51 14.66
C PRO A 288 -3.97 -15.80 15.25
N VAL A 289 -2.75 -16.16 14.90
CA VAL A 289 -2.15 -17.48 15.25
C VAL A 289 -1.49 -17.49 16.62
N ALA A 290 -1.22 -16.31 17.21
CA ALA A 290 -0.47 -16.23 18.47
C ALA A 290 -1.31 -16.55 19.72
N PHE A 291 -2.64 -16.52 19.61
CA PHE A 291 -3.57 -16.65 20.74
C PHE A 291 -4.78 -17.51 20.35
N PRO A 292 -4.59 -18.84 20.21
CA PRO A 292 -5.67 -19.75 19.77
C PRO A 292 -6.79 -19.90 20.78
N GLU A 293 -6.60 -19.45 22.02
CA GLU A 293 -7.58 -19.45 23.10
C GLU A 293 -8.57 -18.27 23.06
N ILE A 294 -8.33 -17.27 22.23
CA ILE A 294 -9.22 -16.13 22.03
C ILE A 294 -10.04 -16.30 20.76
#